data_72b7b2392e00d06db40d1cf110376ce5
#
_entry.id   72b7b2392e00d06db40d1cf110376ce5
#
_cell.length_a   1.000
_cell.length_b   1.000
_cell.length_c   1.000
_cell.angle_alpha   90.00
_cell.angle_beta   90.00
_cell.angle_gamma   90.00
#
_symmetry.space_group_name_H-M   'P 1'
#
loop_
_entity.id
_entity.type
_entity.pdbx_description
1 polymer ?
#
loop_
_entity_poly.entity_id
_entity_poly.type
_entity_poly.pdbx_seq_one_letter_code
_entity_poly.pdbx_strand_id
1 'polypeptide(L)'
;MSRAVVFKSVSGINCDMGRKPSPVRSLEPHVAFYTVVLGFTVAGRDEQSAALKRDGVQMELVVTPDHNPATSGSCYFDVSDVGALRQEFLDAGATPGAIEVQEYGGKRFRLFFLKEDYDNYCFCFGEPA
;
A
#
# COMPACT_ATOMS: atom_id res chain seq x y z
N MET A 1 -6.81 15.66 -11.41
CA MET A 1 -7.96 15.40 -10.53
C MET A 1 -7.47 15.15 -9.12
N SER A 2 -8.02 15.84 -8.15
CA SER A 2 -7.63 15.61 -6.76
C SER A 2 -8.17 14.27 -6.28
N ARG A 3 -7.40 13.60 -5.43
CA ARG A 3 -7.83 12.35 -4.85
C ARG A 3 -8.62 12.64 -3.58
N ALA A 4 -9.86 12.17 -3.55
CA ALA A 4 -10.79 12.48 -2.47
C ALA A 4 -10.50 11.69 -1.19
N VAL A 5 -9.83 10.54 -1.30
CA VAL A 5 -9.57 9.66 -0.16
C VAL A 5 -8.27 10.05 0.52
N VAL A 6 -8.32 10.19 1.83
CA VAL A 6 -7.16 10.54 2.66
C VAL A 6 -6.58 9.27 3.27
N PHE A 7 -5.27 9.11 3.16
CA PHE A 7 -4.51 8.06 3.85
C PHE A 7 -4.07 8.61 5.21
N LYS A 8 -4.56 8.02 6.28
CA LYS A 8 -4.35 8.53 7.65
C LYS A 8 -3.14 7.93 8.32
N SER A 9 -2.93 6.62 8.16
CA SER A 9 -1.83 5.91 8.80
C SER A 9 -1.55 4.60 8.09
N VAL A 10 -0.37 4.04 8.36
CA VAL A 10 0.01 2.71 7.90
C VAL A 10 0.51 1.90 9.08
N SER A 11 0.13 0.63 9.13
CA SER A 11 0.65 -0.34 10.09
C SER A 11 0.95 -1.65 9.37
N GLY A 12 1.86 -2.43 9.91
CA GLY A 12 2.25 -3.69 9.30
C GLY A 12 1.88 -4.88 10.19
N ILE A 13 1.34 -5.91 9.55
CA ILE A 13 1.26 -7.24 10.14
C ILE A 13 2.34 -8.05 9.45
N ASN A 14 3.36 -8.44 10.18
CA ASN A 14 4.53 -9.13 9.65
C ASN A 14 5.37 -8.28 8.68
N CYS A 15 5.21 -6.97 8.68
CA CYS A 15 6.12 -6.08 7.96
C CYS A 15 6.34 -4.80 8.77
N ASP A 16 7.55 -4.26 8.68
CA ASP A 16 7.92 -3.03 9.37
C ASP A 16 7.75 -1.80 8.48
N MET A 17 6.77 -1.82 7.62
CA MET A 17 6.51 -0.70 6.71
C MET A 17 6.21 0.55 7.51
N GLY A 18 6.88 1.64 7.15
CA GLY A 18 6.83 2.89 7.90
C GLY A 18 7.92 3.03 8.96
N ARG A 19 8.59 1.94 9.35
CA ARG A 19 9.74 1.96 10.28
C ARG A 19 11.04 1.62 9.58
N LYS A 20 10.99 0.66 8.67
CA LYS A 20 12.14 0.20 7.90
C LYS A 20 11.78 0.19 6.43
N PRO A 21 12.74 0.45 5.55
CA PRO A 21 12.50 0.31 4.13
C PRO A 21 12.04 -1.10 3.78
N SER A 22 11.04 -1.20 2.93
CA SER A 22 10.57 -2.50 2.43
C SER A 22 11.54 -3.01 1.37
N PRO A 23 12.01 -4.25 1.47
CA PRO A 23 12.89 -4.80 0.46
C PRO A 23 12.13 -5.07 -0.84
N VAL A 24 12.72 -4.66 -1.95
CA VAL A 24 12.17 -4.89 -3.29
C VAL A 24 13.30 -5.34 -4.20
N ARG A 25 13.00 -6.24 -5.14
CA ARG A 25 14.03 -6.72 -6.06
C ARG A 25 14.40 -5.68 -7.11
N SER A 26 13.47 -4.80 -7.45
CA SER A 26 13.69 -3.68 -8.37
C SER A 26 12.76 -2.52 -8.00
N LEU A 27 13.23 -1.29 -8.16
CA LEU A 27 12.43 -0.11 -7.83
C LEU A 27 11.34 0.18 -8.86
N GLU A 28 11.63 0.07 -10.15
CA GLU A 28 10.74 0.54 -11.21
C GLU A 28 9.31 0.00 -11.11
N PRO A 29 9.09 -1.32 -10.99
CA PRO A 29 7.71 -1.81 -10.93
C PRO A 29 6.97 -1.33 -9.68
N HIS A 30 7.69 -1.14 -8.57
CA HIS A 30 7.07 -0.66 -7.32
C HIS A 30 6.77 0.83 -7.38
N VAL A 31 7.70 1.63 -7.88
CA VAL A 31 7.46 3.07 -8.05
C VAL A 31 6.27 3.29 -8.98
N ALA A 32 6.19 2.55 -10.08
CA ALA A 32 5.05 2.62 -10.99
C ALA A 32 3.74 2.23 -10.28
N PHE A 33 3.74 1.15 -9.51
CA PHE A 33 2.56 0.72 -8.78
C PHE A 33 2.09 1.76 -7.76
N TYR A 34 3.02 2.29 -6.96
CA TYR A 34 2.68 3.31 -5.97
C TYR A 34 2.16 4.60 -6.61
N THR A 35 2.77 5.04 -7.70
CA THR A 35 2.39 6.33 -8.32
C THR A 35 1.15 6.21 -9.19
N VAL A 36 1.04 5.17 -10.00
CA VAL A 36 -0.08 5.01 -10.94
C VAL A 36 -1.33 4.46 -10.23
N VAL A 37 -1.16 3.44 -9.41
CA VAL A 37 -2.30 2.76 -8.77
C VAL A 37 -2.62 3.36 -7.41
N LEU A 38 -1.63 3.39 -6.50
CA LEU A 38 -1.87 3.81 -5.12
C LEU A 38 -1.95 5.32 -4.94
N GLY A 39 -1.58 6.08 -5.95
CA GLY A 39 -1.72 7.55 -5.91
C GLY A 39 -0.68 8.26 -5.05
N PHE A 40 0.45 7.63 -4.79
CA PHE A 40 1.55 8.24 -4.06
C PHE A 40 2.37 9.14 -4.99
N THR A 41 3.13 10.05 -4.41
CA THR A 41 4.13 10.85 -5.11
C THR A 41 5.51 10.44 -4.64
N VAL A 42 6.50 10.62 -5.51
CA VAL A 42 7.90 10.34 -5.14
C VAL A 42 8.40 11.51 -4.29
N ALA A 43 8.72 11.23 -3.03
CA ALA A 43 9.28 12.21 -2.11
C ALA A 43 10.80 12.29 -2.21
N GLY A 44 11.44 11.19 -2.62
CA GLY A 44 12.88 11.13 -2.84
C GLY A 44 13.23 9.80 -3.48
N ARG A 45 14.30 9.80 -4.28
CA ARG A 45 14.73 8.59 -4.95
C ARG A 45 16.20 8.65 -5.32
N ASP A 46 16.90 7.52 -5.19
CA ASP A 46 18.22 7.30 -5.76
C ASP A 46 18.24 5.91 -6.43
N GLU A 47 19.42 5.41 -6.79
CA GLU A 47 19.54 4.13 -7.49
C GLU A 47 19.17 2.93 -6.63
N GLN A 48 19.22 3.07 -5.30
CA GLN A 48 19.04 1.97 -4.36
C GLN A 48 17.77 2.06 -3.54
N SER A 49 17.11 3.22 -3.51
CA SER A 49 15.96 3.44 -2.64
C SER A 49 14.98 4.46 -3.20
N ALA A 50 13.78 4.43 -2.68
CA ALA A 50 12.76 5.43 -2.99
C ALA A 50 11.91 5.69 -1.75
N ALA A 51 11.51 6.95 -1.58
CA ALA A 51 10.51 7.35 -0.61
C ALA A 51 9.27 7.83 -1.36
N LEU A 52 8.11 7.33 -0.96
CA LEU A 52 6.84 7.60 -1.61
C LEU A 52 5.85 8.08 -0.56
N LYS A 53 5.06 9.07 -0.89
CA LYS A 53 4.18 9.72 0.06
C LYS A 53 2.79 9.92 -0.49
N ARG A 54 1.78 9.68 0.35
CA ARG A 54 0.39 10.10 0.12
C ARG A 54 -0.20 10.56 1.44
N ASP A 55 -0.68 11.81 1.49
CA ASP A 55 -1.23 12.43 2.71
C ASP A 55 -0.27 12.28 3.89
N GLY A 56 -0.69 11.68 4.98
CA GLY A 56 0.13 11.45 6.17
C GLY A 56 0.99 10.20 6.15
N VAL A 57 0.99 9.45 5.05
CA VAL A 57 1.70 8.16 4.96
C VAL A 57 2.93 8.30 4.08
N GLN A 58 4.06 7.83 4.59
CA GLN A 58 5.29 7.71 3.81
C GLN A 58 5.78 6.27 3.84
N MET A 59 6.10 5.76 2.64
CA MET A 59 6.64 4.42 2.47
C MET A 59 8.06 4.53 1.92
N GLU A 60 8.94 3.65 2.38
CA GLU A 60 10.31 3.60 1.88
C GLU A 60 10.61 2.22 1.31
N LEU A 61 11.28 2.20 0.17
CA LEU A 61 11.66 0.98 -0.54
C LEU A 61 13.19 0.95 -0.68
N VAL A 62 13.77 -0.24 -0.54
CA VAL A 62 15.21 -0.43 -0.74
C VAL A 62 15.46 -1.63 -1.66
N VAL A 63 16.32 -1.44 -2.65
CA VAL A 63 16.67 -2.52 -3.58
C VAL A 63 17.41 -3.63 -2.83
N THR A 64 16.83 -4.83 -2.91
CA THR A 64 17.35 -6.04 -2.27
C THR A 64 17.24 -7.16 -3.32
N PRO A 65 18.25 -7.33 -4.18
CA PRO A 65 18.13 -8.23 -5.36
C PRO A 65 17.79 -9.67 -5.01
N ASP A 66 18.20 -10.15 -3.83
CA ASP A 66 17.94 -11.51 -3.36
C ASP A 66 16.71 -11.62 -2.46
N HIS A 67 15.89 -10.57 -2.40
CA HIS A 67 14.64 -10.64 -1.64
C HIS A 67 13.75 -11.78 -2.14
N ASN A 68 13.25 -12.58 -1.18
CA ASN A 68 12.33 -13.67 -1.50
C ASN A 68 10.88 -13.15 -1.44
N PRO A 69 10.17 -13.08 -2.59
CA PRO A 69 8.78 -12.59 -2.59
C PRO A 69 7.84 -13.37 -1.68
N ALA A 70 8.14 -14.61 -1.37
CA ALA A 70 7.32 -15.40 -0.44
C ALA A 70 7.37 -14.87 1.00
N THR A 71 8.39 -14.06 1.33
CA THR A 71 8.54 -13.46 2.65
C THR A 71 8.07 -12.02 2.70
N SER A 72 7.55 -11.47 1.61
CA SER A 72 6.97 -10.14 1.60
C SER A 72 5.77 -10.10 2.53
N GLY A 73 5.70 -9.06 3.33
CA GLY A 73 4.65 -8.93 4.31
C GLY A 73 3.40 -8.28 3.75
N SER A 74 2.56 -7.86 4.66
CA SER A 74 1.36 -7.09 4.35
C SER A 74 1.35 -5.82 5.18
N CYS A 75 0.64 -4.81 4.70
CA CYS A 75 0.43 -3.59 5.45
C CYS A 75 -1.02 -3.16 5.36
N TYR A 76 -1.45 -2.51 6.43
CA TYR A 76 -2.79 -1.97 6.56
C TYR A 76 -2.71 -0.45 6.50
N PHE A 77 -3.49 0.13 5.60
CA PHE A 77 -3.66 1.57 5.48
C PHE A 77 -5.03 1.96 6.03
N ASP A 78 -5.03 2.85 7.02
CA ASP A 78 -6.27 3.46 7.50
C ASP A 78 -6.60 4.61 6.58
N VAL A 79 -7.79 4.58 5.97
CA VAL A 79 -8.19 5.54 4.96
C VAL A 79 -9.57 6.11 5.28
N SER A 80 -9.90 7.24 4.68
CA SER A 80 -11.14 7.97 4.98
C SER A 80 -12.39 7.35 4.34
N ASP A 81 -12.24 6.63 3.22
CA ASP A 81 -13.40 6.09 2.48
C ASP A 81 -12.96 4.91 1.61
N VAL A 82 -13.20 3.70 2.07
CA VAL A 82 -12.79 2.50 1.35
C VAL A 82 -13.52 2.30 0.03
N GLY A 83 -14.80 2.67 -0.04
CA GLY A 83 -15.57 2.53 -1.27
C GLY A 83 -15.04 3.42 -2.39
N ALA A 84 -14.78 4.68 -2.07
CA ALA A 84 -14.21 5.64 -3.02
C ALA A 84 -12.79 5.24 -3.44
N LEU A 85 -11.99 4.73 -2.49
CA LEU A 85 -10.63 4.29 -2.79
C LEU A 85 -10.63 3.07 -3.71
N ARG A 86 -11.49 2.11 -3.45
CA ARG A 86 -11.62 0.94 -4.31
C ARG A 86 -11.94 1.34 -5.74
N GLN A 87 -12.86 2.28 -5.91
CA GLN A 87 -13.20 2.80 -7.24
C GLN A 87 -12.03 3.52 -7.89
N GLU A 88 -11.27 4.29 -7.12
CA GLU A 88 -10.04 4.94 -7.61
C GLU A 88 -9.06 3.91 -8.19
N PHE A 89 -8.86 2.79 -7.49
CA PHE A 89 -7.96 1.73 -7.95
C PHE A 89 -8.50 1.01 -9.19
N LEU A 90 -9.79 0.77 -9.25
CA LEU A 90 -10.43 0.21 -10.46
C LEU A 90 -10.21 1.13 -11.66
N ASP A 91 -10.38 2.43 -11.47
CA ASP A 91 -10.18 3.43 -12.54
C ASP A 91 -8.72 3.49 -12.99
N ALA A 92 -7.78 3.15 -12.10
CA ALA A 92 -6.36 3.07 -12.43
C ALA A 92 -5.96 1.74 -13.10
N GLY A 93 -6.92 0.85 -13.33
CA GLY A 93 -6.67 -0.43 -13.99
C GLY A 93 -6.28 -1.57 -13.07
N ALA A 94 -6.37 -1.39 -11.76
CA ALA A 94 -6.09 -2.45 -10.80
C ALA A 94 -7.30 -3.36 -10.58
N THR A 95 -7.08 -4.47 -9.91
CA THR A 95 -8.14 -5.47 -9.60
C THR A 95 -8.21 -5.70 -8.09
N PRO A 96 -8.71 -4.72 -7.32
CA PRO A 96 -8.85 -4.88 -5.88
C PRO A 96 -9.91 -5.93 -5.55
N GLY A 97 -9.75 -6.59 -4.41
CA GLY A 97 -10.74 -7.51 -3.89
C GLY A 97 -12.05 -6.80 -3.50
N ALA A 98 -13.06 -7.58 -3.17
CA ALA A 98 -14.33 -7.02 -2.70
C ALA A 98 -14.19 -6.42 -1.31
N ILE A 99 -15.00 -5.40 -1.02
CA ILE A 99 -15.07 -4.85 0.33
C ILE A 99 -15.77 -5.88 1.23
N GLU A 100 -15.15 -6.13 2.38
CA GLU A 100 -15.69 -7.03 3.39
C GLU A 100 -15.62 -6.39 4.77
N VAL A 101 -16.38 -6.93 5.71
CA VAL A 101 -16.35 -6.49 7.11
C VAL A 101 -15.62 -7.56 7.90
N GLN A 102 -14.58 -7.15 8.64
CA GLN A 102 -13.81 -8.04 9.51
C GLN A 102 -13.71 -7.44 10.90
N GLU A 103 -13.58 -8.32 11.89
CA GLU A 103 -13.45 -7.91 13.29
C GLU A 103 -12.05 -8.21 13.80
N TYR A 104 -11.42 -7.19 14.39
CA TYR A 104 -10.11 -7.30 15.01
C TYR A 104 -10.13 -6.59 16.36
N GLY A 105 -9.72 -7.29 17.39
CA GLY A 105 -9.62 -6.70 18.72
C GLY A 105 -10.93 -6.13 19.26
N GLY A 106 -12.05 -6.76 18.92
CA GLY A 106 -13.38 -6.30 19.33
C GLY A 106 -13.93 -5.13 18.51
N LYS A 107 -13.24 -4.73 17.46
CA LYS A 107 -13.67 -3.64 16.56
C LYS A 107 -13.95 -4.18 15.17
N ARG A 108 -14.91 -3.58 14.49
CA ARG A 108 -15.26 -3.96 13.12
C ARG A 108 -14.68 -2.96 12.14
N PHE A 109 -14.18 -3.48 11.01
CA PHE A 109 -13.59 -2.69 9.95
C PHE A 109 -14.18 -3.09 8.61
N ARG A 110 -14.43 -2.09 7.76
CA ARG A 110 -14.69 -2.32 6.35
C ARG A 110 -13.34 -2.23 5.64
N LEU A 111 -13.01 -3.25 4.84
CA LEU A 111 -11.70 -3.28 4.21
C LEU A 111 -11.72 -4.06 2.90
N PHE A 112 -10.70 -3.84 2.10
CA PHE A 112 -10.43 -4.66 0.92
C PHE A 112 -8.92 -4.83 0.76
N PHE A 113 -8.53 -5.82 -0.03
CA PHE A 113 -7.14 -6.16 -0.27
C PHE A 113 -6.77 -5.85 -1.72
N LEU A 114 -5.52 -5.45 -1.92
CA LEU A 114 -4.92 -5.29 -3.24
C LEU A 114 -3.51 -5.87 -3.18
N LYS A 115 -3.23 -6.82 -4.09
CA LYS A 115 -1.94 -7.48 -4.14
C LYS A 115 -1.06 -6.82 -5.19
N GLU A 116 0.21 -6.63 -4.85
CA GLU A 116 1.24 -6.24 -5.78
C GLU A 116 1.95 -7.52 -6.25
N ASP A 117 2.07 -7.72 -7.56
CA ASP A 117 2.45 -9.02 -8.14
C ASP A 117 3.95 -9.23 -8.31
N TYR A 118 4.75 -8.17 -8.31
CA TYR A 118 6.18 -8.30 -8.57
C TYR A 118 6.93 -8.96 -7.40
N ASP A 119 6.66 -8.49 -6.18
CA ASP A 119 7.25 -9.03 -4.95
C ASP A 119 6.21 -9.59 -3.98
N ASN A 120 4.97 -9.73 -4.41
CA ASN A 120 3.86 -10.31 -3.62
C ASN A 120 3.49 -9.53 -2.36
N TYR A 121 3.71 -8.21 -2.32
CA TYR A 121 3.21 -7.42 -1.21
C TYR A 121 1.68 -7.39 -1.21
N CYS A 122 1.11 -7.58 -0.03
CA CYS A 122 -0.34 -7.52 0.14
C CYS A 122 -0.69 -6.23 0.87
N PHE A 123 -1.51 -5.40 0.24
CA PHE A 123 -1.98 -4.16 0.84
C PHE A 123 -3.43 -4.30 1.25
N CYS A 124 -3.74 -3.88 2.47
CA CYS A 124 -5.09 -3.83 2.99
C CYS A 124 -5.46 -2.37 3.25
N PHE A 125 -6.65 -1.98 2.82
CA PHE A 125 -7.15 -0.61 2.99
C PHE A 125 -8.46 -0.68 3.75
N GLY A 126 -8.54 0.04 4.86
CA GLY A 126 -9.70 -0.09 5.71
C GLY A 126 -10.09 1.19 6.44
N GLU A 127 -11.27 1.12 7.03
CA GLU A 127 -11.83 2.14 7.91
C GLU A 127 -12.70 1.47 8.96
N PRO A 128 -12.92 2.11 10.12
CA PRO A 128 -13.87 1.58 11.11
C PRO A 128 -15.26 1.44 10.49
N ALA A 129 -15.87 0.31 10.74
CA ALA A 129 -17.22 0.05 10.24
C ALA A 129 -18.29 0.65 11.14
#